data_45ac8667ed5fece2b7ab3b206c954fb2
#
_entry.id   45ac8667ed5fece2b7ab3b206c954fb2
#
_cell.length_a   1.000
_cell.length_b   1.000
_cell.length_c   1.000
_cell.angle_alpha   90.00
_cell.angle_beta   90.00
_cell.angle_gamma   90.00
#
_symmetry.space_group_name_H-M   'P 1'
#
loop_
_entity.id
_entity.type
_entity.pdbx_description
1 polymer ?
#
loop_
_entity_poly.entity_id
_entity_poly.type
_entity_poly.pdbx_seq_one_letter_code
_entity_poly.pdbx_strand_id
1 'polypeptide(L)'
;RQSGIHNHKGECSGVLREEGARAVLTPAKENVRQNGRRMKEPEEPMFTITATDRHGILYHGRIRRLVPRECLRLQGYYDWQIDKIIDSTSDAQLYKQAGNGVTVNVIEAIGRLLQKADSELNTQEVSEKGIH
;
A
#
# COMPACT_ATOMS: atom_id res chain seq x y z
N ARG A 1 0.39 1.00 -22.49
CA ARG A 1 1.03 0.02 -21.63
C ARG A 1 0.87 0.39 -20.16
N GLN A 2 0.73 -0.58 -19.32
CA GLN A 2 0.52 -0.35 -17.90
C GLN A 2 1.80 0.09 -17.21
N SER A 3 1.64 0.90 -16.17
CA SER A 3 2.75 1.28 -15.31
C SER A 3 3.21 0.12 -14.43
N GLY A 4 4.39 0.24 -13.83
CA GLY A 4 4.95 -0.75 -12.94
C GLY A 4 4.19 -0.94 -11.61
N ILE A 5 3.08 -0.27 -11.43
CA ILE A 5 2.25 -0.37 -10.21
C ILE A 5 1.15 -1.42 -10.39
N HIS A 6 1.30 -2.25 -11.33
CA HIS A 6 0.30 -3.23 -11.66
C HIS A 6 0.21 -4.32 -10.60
N ASN A 7 -0.98 -4.55 -10.10
CA ASN A 7 -1.26 -5.57 -9.11
C ASN A 7 -1.86 -6.79 -9.80
N HIS A 8 -1.08 -7.82 -9.94
CA HIS A 8 -1.51 -9.06 -10.55
C HIS A 8 -2.09 -10.03 -9.52
N LYS A 9 -3.18 -10.69 -9.89
CA LYS A 9 -3.74 -11.82 -9.12
C LYS A 9 -4.03 -11.51 -7.66
N GLY A 10 -4.42 -10.29 -7.36
CA GLY A 10 -4.73 -9.87 -6.00
C GLY A 10 -3.52 -9.67 -5.11
N GLU A 11 -2.32 -9.70 -5.64
CA GLU A 11 -1.13 -9.38 -4.88
C GLU A 11 -0.96 -7.88 -4.74
N CYS A 12 -1.19 -7.35 -3.56
CA CYS A 12 -0.87 -5.97 -3.21
C CYS A 12 0.43 -5.97 -2.43
N SER A 13 1.53 -6.01 -3.13
CA SER A 13 2.83 -6.19 -2.50
C SER A 13 3.61 -4.90 -2.28
N GLY A 14 3.11 -3.77 -2.76
CA GLY A 14 3.90 -2.54 -2.75
C GLY A 14 5.19 -2.62 -3.56
N VAL A 15 5.32 -3.62 -4.42
CA VAL A 15 6.47 -3.81 -5.29
C VAL A 15 6.11 -3.37 -6.69
N LEU A 16 7.00 -2.62 -7.31
CA LEU A 16 6.89 -2.24 -8.72
C LEU A 16 7.41 -3.40 -9.57
N ARG A 17 6.50 -4.04 -10.29
CA ARG A 17 6.79 -5.30 -11.00
C ARG A 17 7.29 -5.13 -12.43
N GLU A 18 7.12 -3.96 -13.03
CA GLU A 18 7.62 -3.72 -14.37
C GLU A 18 9.13 -3.53 -14.38
N GLU A 19 9.77 -4.14 -15.36
CA GLU A 19 11.21 -4.01 -15.55
C GLU A 19 11.60 -2.53 -15.71
N GLY A 20 12.58 -2.11 -14.95
CA GLY A 20 13.08 -0.75 -14.96
C GLY A 20 12.25 0.27 -14.18
N ALA A 21 11.10 -0.11 -13.66
CA ALA A 21 10.32 0.81 -12.81
C ALA A 21 10.94 0.91 -11.41
N ARG A 22 11.09 2.14 -10.93
CA ARG A 22 11.71 2.41 -9.62
C ARG A 22 10.85 3.38 -8.84
N ALA A 23 10.65 3.10 -7.57
CA ALA A 23 9.94 3.99 -6.67
C ALA A 23 10.76 5.25 -6.38
N VAL A 24 10.13 6.42 -6.42
CA VAL A 24 10.75 7.71 -6.18
C VAL A 24 9.95 8.46 -5.13
N LEU A 25 10.64 9.03 -4.15
CA LEU A 25 10.02 9.89 -3.14
C LEU A 25 10.21 11.35 -3.54
N THR A 26 9.17 12.16 -3.41
CA THR A 26 9.14 13.58 -3.78
C THR A 26 9.63 13.87 -5.21
N PRO A 27 8.95 13.34 -6.22
CA PRO A 27 9.42 13.39 -7.62
C PRO A 27 9.52 14.82 -8.20
N ALA A 28 8.80 15.77 -7.63
CA ALA A 28 8.77 17.15 -8.11
C ALA A 28 9.85 18.05 -7.50
N LYS A 29 10.67 17.54 -6.61
CA LYS A 29 11.72 18.34 -5.93
C LYS A 29 13.09 17.73 -6.15
N GLU A 30 13.92 18.46 -6.84
CA GLU A 30 15.30 18.02 -7.11
C GLU A 30 16.23 18.16 -5.90
N ASN A 31 16.04 19.21 -5.10
CA ASN A 31 16.91 19.56 -3.98
C ASN A 31 16.19 19.50 -2.63
N VAL A 32 15.82 18.32 -2.19
CA VAL A 32 15.25 18.15 -0.85
C VAL A 32 16.29 17.48 0.06
N ARG A 33 16.57 18.12 1.18
CA ARG A 33 17.32 17.47 2.24
C ARG A 33 16.43 16.38 2.85
N GLN A 34 16.67 15.15 2.46
CA GLN A 34 16.05 14.00 3.08
C GLN A 34 17.10 13.12 3.70
N ASN A 35 16.81 12.67 4.91
CA ASN A 35 17.59 11.62 5.53
C ASN A 35 17.21 10.30 4.87
N GLY A 36 18.10 9.79 4.02
CA GLY A 36 17.91 8.51 3.39
C GLY A 36 17.71 8.56 1.88
N ARG A 37 17.47 7.42 1.33
CA ARG A 37 17.41 7.17 -0.10
C ARG A 37 16.06 7.61 -0.67
N ARG A 38 16.09 8.40 -1.74
CA ARG A 38 14.88 8.92 -2.40
C ARG A 38 14.41 8.05 -3.58
N MET A 39 15.23 7.12 -4.03
CA MET A 39 14.93 6.26 -5.16
C MET A 39 15.27 4.82 -4.81
N LYS A 40 14.32 3.94 -5.06
CA LYS A 40 14.51 2.50 -4.88
C LYS A 40 15.16 1.87 -6.11
N GLU A 41 15.79 0.74 -5.92
CA GLU A 41 16.23 -0.10 -7.02
C GLU A 41 15.02 -0.81 -7.68
N PRO A 42 15.17 -1.30 -8.92
CA PRO A 42 14.13 -2.12 -9.53
C PRO A 42 13.75 -3.30 -8.62
N GLU A 43 12.49 -3.62 -8.58
CA GLU A 43 11.92 -4.73 -7.78
C GLU A 43 11.97 -4.57 -6.26
N GLU A 44 12.51 -3.49 -5.74
CA GLU A 44 12.39 -3.21 -4.31
C GLU A 44 10.95 -2.80 -3.95
N PRO A 45 10.50 -3.11 -2.73
CA PRO A 45 9.21 -2.62 -2.24
C PRO A 45 9.13 -1.11 -2.29
N MET A 46 7.92 -0.60 -2.53
CA MET A 46 7.62 0.82 -2.51
C MET A 46 7.95 1.45 -1.15
N PHE A 47 8.22 2.75 -1.14
CA PHE A 47 8.26 3.50 0.10
C PHE A 47 6.91 3.43 0.81
N THR A 48 6.93 3.51 2.14
CA THR A 48 5.71 3.62 2.93
C THR A 48 4.89 4.83 2.46
N ILE A 49 3.63 4.60 2.13
CA ILE A 49 2.73 5.69 1.73
C ILE A 49 2.40 6.52 2.96
N THR A 50 2.69 7.81 2.89
CA THR A 50 2.40 8.75 3.96
C THR A 50 1.45 9.85 3.47
N ALA A 51 0.80 10.54 4.40
CA ALA A 51 -0.11 11.63 4.07
C ALA A 51 0.61 12.88 3.56
N THR A 52 1.87 13.04 3.90
CA THR A 52 2.66 14.25 3.62
C THR A 52 3.64 14.09 2.47
N ASP A 53 4.15 12.90 2.26
CA ASP A 53 5.12 12.66 1.21
C ASP A 53 4.46 12.45 -0.15
N ARG A 54 5.11 12.92 -1.17
CA ARG A 54 4.67 12.72 -2.54
C ARG A 54 5.44 11.55 -3.14
N HIS A 55 4.71 10.60 -3.66
CA HIS A 55 5.27 9.38 -4.25
C HIS A 55 5.22 9.43 -5.76
N GLY A 56 6.22 8.88 -6.39
CA GLY A 56 6.32 8.79 -7.84
C GLY A 56 7.02 7.55 -8.30
N ILE A 57 7.16 7.43 -9.60
CA ILE A 57 7.93 6.36 -10.24
C ILE A 57 8.87 6.94 -11.28
N LEU A 58 10.02 6.31 -11.41
CA LEU A 58 10.91 6.46 -12.55
C LEU A 58 10.67 5.26 -13.47
N TYR A 59 10.27 5.54 -14.70
CA TYR A 59 10.01 4.51 -15.70
C TYR A 59 10.40 5.02 -17.08
N HIS A 60 11.20 4.24 -17.82
CA HIS A 60 11.74 4.62 -19.12
C HIS A 60 12.40 6.02 -19.14
N GLY A 61 13.18 6.34 -18.11
CA GLY A 61 13.87 7.62 -17.99
C GLY A 61 12.98 8.81 -17.64
N ARG A 62 11.71 8.59 -17.35
CA ARG A 62 10.76 9.64 -16.95
C ARG A 62 10.29 9.43 -15.53
N ILE A 63 10.30 10.52 -14.75
CA ILE A 63 9.77 10.54 -13.41
C ILE A 63 8.37 11.16 -13.45
N ARG A 64 7.38 10.47 -12.88
CA ARG A 64 6.04 11.00 -12.71
C ARG A 64 5.52 10.75 -11.30
N ARG A 65 4.64 11.63 -10.86
CA ARG A 65 3.93 11.44 -9.59
C ARG A 65 2.87 10.34 -9.74
N LEU A 66 2.68 9.57 -8.69
CA LEU A 66 1.59 8.61 -8.62
C LEU A 66 0.24 9.35 -8.51
N VAL A 67 -0.74 8.86 -9.24
CA VAL A 67 -2.11 9.35 -9.11
C VAL A 67 -2.77 8.74 -7.87
N PRO A 68 -3.84 9.36 -7.31
CA PRO A 68 -4.47 8.84 -6.09
C PRO A 68 -4.91 7.39 -6.19
N ARG A 69 -5.43 6.97 -7.31
CA ARG A 69 -5.84 5.57 -7.56
C ARG A 69 -4.67 4.61 -7.36
N GLU A 70 -3.51 4.98 -7.86
CA GLU A 70 -2.30 4.15 -7.73
C GLU A 70 -1.83 4.05 -6.28
N CYS A 71 -1.89 5.14 -5.53
CA CYS A 71 -1.57 5.13 -4.10
C CYS A 71 -2.51 4.22 -3.31
N LEU A 72 -3.81 4.27 -3.61
CA LEU A 72 -4.80 3.40 -2.96
C LEU A 72 -4.59 1.93 -3.34
N ARG A 73 -4.26 1.64 -4.59
CA ARG A 73 -3.92 0.28 -5.02
C ARG A 73 -2.69 -0.26 -4.27
N LEU A 74 -1.67 0.56 -4.07
CA LEU A 74 -0.49 0.17 -3.30
C LEU A 74 -0.81 -0.12 -1.84
N GLN A 75 -1.84 0.52 -1.28
CA GLN A 75 -2.34 0.23 0.06
C GLN A 75 -3.25 -1.01 0.12
N GLY A 76 -3.56 -1.61 -1.01
CA GLY A 76 -4.30 -2.85 -1.08
C GLY A 76 -5.79 -2.73 -1.38
N TYR A 77 -6.26 -1.56 -1.76
CA TYR A 77 -7.66 -1.38 -2.14
C TYR A 77 -7.90 -1.88 -3.56
N TYR A 78 -9.06 -2.50 -3.76
CA TYR A 78 -9.49 -2.93 -5.09
C TYR A 78 -10.13 -1.78 -5.87
N ASP A 79 -10.08 -1.83 -7.19
CA ASP A 79 -10.63 -0.78 -8.05
C ASP A 79 -12.11 -0.50 -7.79
N TRP A 80 -12.92 -1.51 -7.54
CA TRP A 80 -14.34 -1.31 -7.25
C TRP A 80 -14.57 -0.52 -5.94
N GLN A 81 -13.66 -0.62 -4.98
CA GLN A 81 -13.69 0.16 -3.76
C GLN A 81 -13.29 1.61 -4.04
N ILE A 82 -12.23 1.80 -4.81
CA ILE A 82 -11.73 3.11 -5.20
C ILE A 82 -12.77 3.88 -6.03
N ASP A 83 -13.45 3.20 -6.95
CA ASP A 83 -14.47 3.79 -7.80
C ASP A 83 -15.62 4.41 -7.01
N LYS A 84 -15.90 3.92 -5.82
CA LYS A 84 -16.96 4.46 -4.96
C LYS A 84 -16.63 5.85 -4.39
N ILE A 85 -15.38 6.18 -4.28
CA ILE A 85 -14.95 7.44 -3.61
C ILE A 85 -14.24 8.41 -4.54
N ILE A 86 -13.73 7.95 -5.68
CA ILE A 86 -12.81 8.74 -6.50
C ILE A 86 -13.47 9.99 -7.09
N ASP A 87 -14.74 9.92 -7.45
CA ASP A 87 -15.46 11.03 -8.06
C ASP A 87 -15.99 12.03 -7.04
N SER A 88 -16.15 11.62 -5.80
CA SER A 88 -16.70 12.45 -4.72
C SER A 88 -15.66 13.07 -3.81
N THR A 89 -14.40 12.72 -3.99
CA THR A 89 -13.31 13.13 -3.10
C THR A 89 -12.21 13.80 -3.91
N SER A 90 -11.71 14.94 -3.43
CA SER A 90 -10.60 15.64 -4.09
C SER A 90 -9.31 14.82 -4.05
N ASP A 91 -8.44 15.05 -5.02
CA ASP A 91 -7.14 14.36 -5.09
C ASP A 91 -6.32 14.55 -3.81
N ALA A 92 -6.30 15.76 -3.25
CA ALA A 92 -5.60 16.05 -2.02
C ALA A 92 -6.11 15.19 -0.84
N GLN A 93 -7.43 15.03 -0.75
CA GLN A 93 -8.04 14.19 0.27
C GLN A 93 -7.76 12.71 0.05
N LEU A 94 -7.76 12.26 -1.21
CA LEU A 94 -7.43 10.87 -1.56
C LEU A 94 -6.00 10.53 -1.20
N TYR A 95 -5.04 11.41 -1.48
CA TYR A 95 -3.65 11.23 -1.06
C TYR A 95 -3.52 11.14 0.46
N LYS A 96 -4.23 12.01 1.17
CA LYS A 96 -4.26 12.01 2.62
C LYS A 96 -4.82 10.71 3.19
N GLN A 97 -5.93 10.25 2.63
CA GLN A 97 -6.58 9.00 3.04
C GLN A 97 -5.67 7.79 2.79
N ALA A 98 -5.01 7.75 1.62
CA ALA A 98 -4.05 6.70 1.32
C ALA A 98 -2.89 6.67 2.32
N GLY A 99 -2.36 7.84 2.68
CA GLY A 99 -1.25 7.96 3.61
C GLY A 99 -1.60 7.71 5.08
N ASN A 100 -2.79 8.11 5.50
CA ASN A 100 -3.28 7.89 6.86
C ASN A 100 -3.82 6.48 7.08
N GLY A 101 -4.15 5.79 5.99
CA GLY A 101 -4.65 4.42 6.04
C GLY A 101 -3.54 3.42 6.35
N VAL A 102 -3.93 2.23 6.73
CA VAL A 102 -3.03 1.09 6.91
C VAL A 102 -3.14 0.19 5.68
N THR A 103 -2.03 -0.41 5.27
CA THR A 103 -2.03 -1.38 4.17
C THR A 103 -3.01 -2.51 4.48
N VAL A 104 -3.98 -2.71 3.61
CA VAL A 104 -5.07 -3.67 3.82
C VAL A 104 -4.55 -5.08 4.04
N ASN A 105 -3.54 -5.49 3.28
CA ASN A 105 -2.94 -6.82 3.41
C ASN A 105 -2.35 -7.07 4.79
N VAL A 106 -1.73 -6.06 5.39
CA VAL A 106 -1.16 -6.14 6.73
C VAL A 106 -2.26 -6.31 7.77
N ILE A 107 -3.30 -5.50 7.69
CA ILE A 107 -4.45 -5.59 8.60
C ILE A 107 -5.17 -6.92 8.46
N GLU A 108 -5.32 -7.42 7.25
CA GLU A 108 -5.91 -8.74 7.01
C GLU A 108 -5.09 -9.85 7.67
N ALA A 109 -3.78 -9.82 7.52
CA ALA A 109 -2.89 -10.79 8.14
C ALA A 109 -2.97 -10.75 9.67
N ILE A 110 -2.97 -9.55 10.26
CA ILE A 110 -3.13 -9.37 11.71
C ILE A 110 -4.49 -9.87 12.16
N GLY A 111 -5.55 -9.54 11.44
CA GLY A 111 -6.91 -9.98 11.75
C GLY A 111 -7.05 -11.49 11.76
N ARG A 112 -6.44 -12.17 10.81
CA ARG A 112 -6.43 -13.64 10.76
C ARG A 112 -5.70 -14.25 11.96
N LEU A 113 -4.59 -13.65 12.36
CA LEU A 113 -3.86 -14.10 13.56
C LEU A 113 -4.66 -13.91 14.83
N LEU A 114 -5.35 -12.78 14.98
CA LEU A 114 -6.23 -12.52 16.11
C LEU A 114 -7.41 -13.50 16.16
N GLN A 115 -8.01 -13.77 15.01
CA GLN A 115 -9.11 -14.73 14.90
C GLN A 115 -8.65 -16.14 15.30
N LYS A 116 -7.48 -16.54 14.88
CA LYS A 116 -6.89 -17.84 15.24
C LYS A 116 -6.64 -17.92 16.74
N ALA A 117 -6.06 -16.89 17.35
CA ALA A 117 -5.81 -16.83 18.78
C ALA A 117 -7.11 -16.89 19.59
N ASP A 118 -8.14 -16.17 19.18
CA ASP A 118 -9.45 -16.19 19.80
C ASP A 118 -10.09 -17.58 19.73
N SER A 119 -10.01 -18.25 18.58
CA SER A 119 -10.50 -19.60 18.42
C SER A 119 -9.78 -20.62 19.33
N GLU A 120 -8.47 -20.49 19.47
CA GLU A 120 -7.68 -21.33 20.36
C GLU A 120 -8.05 -21.13 21.83
N LEU A 121 -8.24 -19.89 22.27
CA LEU A 121 -8.67 -19.56 23.62
C LEU A 121 -10.06 -20.11 23.93
N ASN A 122 -11.00 -19.94 23.02
CA ASN A 122 -12.37 -20.47 23.18
C ASN A 122 -12.38 -22.00 23.25
N THR A 123 -11.51 -22.67 22.48
CA THR A 123 -11.36 -24.12 22.53
C THR A 123 -10.82 -24.57 23.89
N GLN A 124 -9.85 -23.86 24.45
CA GLN A 124 -9.33 -24.15 25.78
C GLN A 124 -10.38 -23.97 26.89
N GLU A 125 -11.15 -22.89 26.84
CA GLU A 125 -12.25 -22.68 27.79
C GLU A 125 -13.30 -23.78 27.74
N VAL A 126 -13.70 -24.20 26.56
CA VAL A 126 -14.65 -25.31 26.38
C VAL A 126 -14.07 -26.62 26.91
N SER A 127 -12.80 -26.87 26.66
CA SER A 127 -12.10 -28.06 27.18
C SER A 127 -12.01 -28.07 28.68
N GLU A 128 -11.69 -26.96 29.33
CA GLU A 128 -11.67 -26.81 30.79
C GLU A 128 -13.04 -26.98 31.40
N LYS A 129 -14.09 -26.38 30.81
CA LYS A 129 -15.47 -26.56 31.25
C LYS A 129 -16.01 -27.97 31.05
N GLY A 130 -15.49 -28.69 30.07
CA GLY A 130 -15.88 -30.06 29.77
C GLY A 130 -15.31 -31.09 30.74
N ILE A 131 -14.36 -30.73 31.59
CA ILE A 131 -13.77 -31.60 32.61
C ILE A 131 -14.61 -31.61 33.89
N HIS A 132 -15.48 -30.66 34.05
CA HIS A 132 -16.42 -30.58 35.19
C HIS A 132 -17.78 -31.15 34.81
#